data_68319c789a88edf2104f53e582ed876e
#
_entry.id   68319c789a88edf2104f53e582ed876e
#
_cell.length_a   1.000
_cell.length_b   1.000
_cell.length_c   1.000
_cell.angle_alpha   90.00
_cell.angle_beta   90.00
_cell.angle_gamma   90.00
#
_symmetry.space_group_name_H-M   'P 1'
#
loop_
_entity.id
_entity.type
_entity.pdbx_description
1 polymer ?
#
loop_
_entity_poly.entity_id
_entity_poly.type
_entity_poly.pdbx_seq_one_letter_code
_entity_poly.pdbx_strand_id
1 'polypeptide(L)'
;MAESEPRLIRGYLKVLAARLPGPIVEELADGLTETHRSYLSQGLSADAAAEAAVAEFGSAEEILAGFARVNPARRAARRLLGFGPVVGGCWVAALATSRAWPGSLPTRVALGLALVSCIGLLAVAALDRRYRVAFYSGVAGCVGFAALDASLIVGVLVVAGVASWVTALAMAFSSARIALCARAAVAAQQNT
;
A
#
# COMPACT_ATOMS: atom_id res chain seq x y z
N MET A 1 8.51 6.74 -40.14
CA MET A 1 7.64 5.57 -40.37
C MET A 1 7.44 4.96 -38.99
N ALA A 2 6.24 5.08 -38.43
CA ALA A 2 5.93 4.42 -37.16
C ALA A 2 5.84 2.91 -37.45
N GLU A 3 6.85 2.16 -37.06
CA GLU A 3 6.84 0.70 -37.07
C GLU A 3 5.66 0.25 -36.23
N SER A 4 4.72 -0.47 -36.87
CA SER A 4 3.54 -0.98 -36.15
C SER A 4 4.02 -1.96 -35.10
N GLU A 5 3.94 -1.54 -33.84
CA GLU A 5 4.28 -2.36 -32.69
C GLU A 5 3.60 -3.75 -32.79
N PRO A 6 4.35 -4.86 -32.68
CA PRO A 6 3.82 -6.21 -32.84
C PRO A 6 2.63 -6.46 -31.93
N ARG A 7 1.61 -7.19 -32.42
CA ARG A 7 0.39 -7.49 -31.66
C ARG A 7 0.68 -8.17 -30.32
N LEU A 8 1.72 -8.99 -30.26
CA LEU A 8 2.16 -9.70 -29.06
C LEU A 8 2.64 -8.71 -27.99
N ILE A 9 3.52 -7.77 -28.33
CA ILE A 9 4.05 -6.74 -27.42
C ILE A 9 2.90 -5.88 -26.88
N ARG A 10 2.02 -5.43 -27.77
CA ARG A 10 0.84 -4.64 -27.37
C ARG A 10 -0.08 -5.38 -26.43
N GLY A 11 -0.33 -6.67 -26.66
CA GLY A 11 -1.12 -7.53 -25.79
C GLY A 11 -0.49 -7.69 -24.41
N TYR A 12 0.82 -7.92 -24.37
CA TYR A 12 1.61 -8.03 -23.17
C TYR A 12 1.58 -6.74 -22.31
N LEU A 13 1.85 -5.58 -22.92
CA LEU A 13 1.79 -4.28 -22.26
C LEU A 13 0.38 -3.94 -21.76
N LYS A 14 -0.67 -4.33 -22.48
CA LYS A 14 -2.06 -4.14 -22.03
C LYS A 14 -2.36 -4.89 -20.74
N VAL A 15 -1.84 -6.11 -20.57
CA VAL A 15 -2.00 -6.89 -19.34
C VAL A 15 -1.26 -6.21 -18.19
N LEU A 16 -0.07 -5.70 -18.41
CA LEU A 16 0.72 -4.98 -17.41
C LEU A 16 0.05 -3.64 -17.04
N ALA A 17 -0.41 -2.86 -18.01
CA ALA A 17 -1.07 -1.56 -17.81
C ALA A 17 -2.36 -1.66 -16.99
N ALA A 18 -3.04 -2.79 -17.03
CA ALA A 18 -4.23 -3.02 -16.19
C ALA A 18 -3.91 -3.11 -14.69
N ARG A 19 -2.63 -3.35 -14.31
CA ARG A 19 -2.24 -3.70 -12.93
C ARG A 19 -1.07 -2.87 -12.39
N LEU A 20 -0.24 -2.26 -13.23
CA LEU A 20 0.89 -1.42 -12.86
C LEU A 20 0.61 0.07 -13.06
N PRO A 21 1.34 0.96 -12.39
CA PRO A 21 1.32 2.40 -12.64
C PRO A 21 1.83 2.74 -14.05
N GLY A 22 1.30 3.84 -14.64
CA GLY A 22 1.68 4.31 -15.97
C GLY A 22 3.19 4.43 -16.19
N PRO A 23 3.93 5.17 -15.36
CA PRO A 23 5.38 5.34 -15.54
C PRO A 23 6.17 4.03 -15.61
N ILE A 24 5.79 3.02 -14.80
CA ILE A 24 6.44 1.71 -14.84
C ILE A 24 6.12 0.97 -16.15
N VAL A 25 4.90 1.12 -16.64
CA VAL A 25 4.52 0.50 -17.93
C VAL A 25 5.25 1.17 -19.09
N GLU A 26 5.46 2.48 -19.03
CA GLU A 26 6.23 3.23 -20.04
C GLU A 26 7.69 2.77 -20.06
N GLU A 27 8.33 2.66 -18.90
CA GLU A 27 9.71 2.15 -18.79
C GLU A 27 9.84 0.71 -19.32
N LEU A 28 8.88 -0.16 -19.00
CA LEU A 28 8.85 -1.53 -19.54
C LEU A 28 8.60 -1.55 -21.05
N ALA A 29 7.77 -0.65 -21.57
CA ALA A 29 7.49 -0.54 -23.01
C ALA A 29 8.74 -0.09 -23.77
N ASP A 30 9.48 0.89 -23.22
CA ASP A 30 10.72 1.39 -23.83
C ASP A 30 11.79 0.27 -23.86
N GLY A 31 11.98 -0.44 -22.74
CA GLY A 31 12.91 -1.56 -22.68
C GLY A 31 12.53 -2.69 -23.64
N LEU A 32 11.26 -3.05 -23.69
CA LEU A 32 10.75 -4.10 -24.59
C LEU A 32 10.91 -3.72 -26.07
N THR A 33 10.69 -2.45 -26.38
CA THR A 33 10.89 -1.92 -27.76
C THR A 33 12.36 -1.97 -28.15
N GLU A 34 13.27 -1.61 -27.26
CA GLU A 34 14.71 -1.68 -27.51
C GLU A 34 15.19 -3.11 -27.69
N THR A 35 14.77 -4.02 -26.83
CA THR A 35 15.06 -5.46 -26.96
C THR A 35 14.54 -6.04 -28.28
N HIS A 36 13.30 -5.70 -28.65
CA HIS A 36 12.72 -6.11 -29.92
C HIS A 36 13.56 -5.59 -31.11
N ARG A 37 13.98 -4.30 -31.09
CA ARG A 37 14.83 -3.71 -32.12
C ARG A 37 16.20 -4.41 -32.20
N SER A 38 16.75 -4.79 -31.07
CA SER A 38 18.00 -5.54 -31.01
C SER A 38 17.89 -6.90 -31.72
N TYR A 39 16.82 -7.63 -31.46
CA TYR A 39 16.60 -8.92 -32.13
C TYR A 39 16.33 -8.77 -33.65
N LEU A 40 15.65 -7.71 -34.08
CA LEU A 40 15.50 -7.39 -35.51
C LEU A 40 16.85 -7.14 -36.16
N SER A 41 17.75 -6.41 -35.51
CA SER A 41 19.11 -6.15 -36.02
C SER A 41 19.96 -7.39 -36.15
N GLN A 42 19.66 -8.44 -35.37
CA GLN A 42 20.29 -9.77 -35.44
C GLN A 42 19.70 -10.65 -36.55
N GLY A 43 18.70 -10.14 -37.32
CA GLY A 43 18.14 -10.83 -38.48
C GLY A 43 16.91 -11.69 -38.18
N LEU A 44 16.34 -11.61 -36.99
CA LEU A 44 15.07 -12.30 -36.72
C LEU A 44 13.91 -11.64 -37.46
N SER A 45 12.89 -12.42 -37.81
CA SER A 45 11.62 -11.87 -38.29
C SER A 45 10.91 -11.05 -37.20
N ALA A 46 10.02 -10.14 -37.58
CA ALA A 46 9.31 -9.26 -36.63
C ALA A 46 8.55 -10.06 -35.54
N ASP A 47 7.92 -11.15 -35.90
CA ASP A 47 7.19 -12.00 -34.96
C ASP A 47 8.15 -12.78 -34.04
N ALA A 48 9.22 -13.38 -34.60
CA ALA A 48 10.23 -14.07 -33.80
C ALA A 48 10.99 -13.13 -32.86
N ALA A 49 11.29 -11.89 -33.29
CA ALA A 49 11.91 -10.88 -32.46
C ALA A 49 10.98 -10.44 -31.31
N ALA A 50 9.68 -10.35 -31.56
CA ALA A 50 8.71 -10.02 -30.52
C ALA A 50 8.57 -11.15 -29.49
N GLU A 51 8.53 -12.41 -29.95
CA GLU A 51 8.51 -13.58 -29.06
C GLU A 51 9.77 -13.65 -28.19
N ALA A 52 10.95 -13.46 -28.79
CA ALA A 52 12.22 -13.46 -28.09
C ALA A 52 12.31 -12.34 -27.05
N ALA A 53 11.86 -11.11 -27.41
CA ALA A 53 11.84 -9.98 -26.50
C ALA A 53 10.90 -10.24 -25.29
N VAL A 54 9.69 -10.74 -25.51
CA VAL A 54 8.77 -11.07 -24.42
C VAL A 54 9.31 -12.22 -23.57
N ALA A 55 9.96 -13.22 -24.16
CA ALA A 55 10.57 -14.33 -23.42
C ALA A 55 11.72 -13.87 -22.53
N GLU A 56 12.54 -12.89 -22.96
CA GLU A 56 13.63 -12.32 -22.17
C GLU A 56 13.09 -11.53 -20.95
N PHE A 57 12.01 -10.78 -21.12
CA PHE A 57 11.37 -10.04 -20.03
C PHE A 57 10.65 -10.95 -19.04
N GLY A 58 10.33 -12.17 -19.44
CA GLY A 58 9.57 -13.13 -18.66
C GLY A 58 8.05 -12.94 -18.80
N SER A 59 7.30 -13.81 -18.16
CA SER A 59 5.83 -13.73 -18.21
C SER A 59 5.30 -12.47 -17.50
N ALA A 60 4.19 -11.93 -18.00
CA ALA A 60 3.53 -10.80 -17.33
C ALA A 60 3.18 -11.11 -15.86
N GLU A 61 2.89 -12.38 -15.54
CA GLU A 61 2.61 -12.81 -14.17
C GLU A 61 3.85 -12.75 -13.27
N GLU A 62 5.02 -13.11 -13.77
CA GLU A 62 6.30 -13.02 -13.03
C GLU A 62 6.65 -11.57 -12.72
N ILE A 63 6.53 -10.67 -13.70
CA ILE A 63 6.74 -9.23 -13.51
C ILE A 63 5.77 -8.70 -12.47
N LEU A 64 4.48 -8.97 -12.61
CA LEU A 64 3.46 -8.52 -11.65
C LEU A 64 3.71 -9.08 -10.23
N ALA A 65 4.15 -10.32 -10.12
CA ALA A 65 4.51 -10.93 -8.84
C ALA A 65 5.75 -10.26 -8.21
N GLY A 66 6.75 -9.94 -9.03
CA GLY A 66 7.93 -9.19 -8.61
C GLY A 66 7.58 -7.82 -8.04
N PHE A 67 6.81 -7.02 -8.77
CA PHE A 67 6.32 -5.71 -8.31
C PHE A 67 5.43 -5.82 -7.07
N ALA A 68 4.55 -6.83 -6.97
CA ALA A 68 3.73 -7.05 -5.79
C ALA A 68 4.56 -7.34 -4.52
N ARG A 69 5.70 -8.02 -4.65
CA ARG A 69 6.61 -8.30 -3.52
C ARG A 69 7.32 -7.04 -3.02
N VAL A 70 7.64 -6.12 -3.92
CA VAL A 70 8.40 -4.89 -3.61
C VAL A 70 7.49 -3.74 -3.18
N ASN A 71 6.16 -3.85 -3.36
CA ASN A 71 5.20 -2.78 -3.05
C ASN A 71 5.32 -2.28 -1.60
N PRO A 72 5.76 -1.02 -1.38
CA PRO A 72 5.98 -0.47 -0.04
C PRO A 72 4.67 -0.36 0.76
N ALA A 73 3.55 -0.06 0.11
CA ALA A 73 2.24 0.03 0.74
C ALA A 73 1.80 -1.33 1.32
N ARG A 74 2.05 -2.41 0.59
CA ARG A 74 1.75 -3.77 1.06
C ARG A 74 2.61 -4.19 2.25
N ARG A 75 3.90 -3.82 2.25
CA ARG A 75 4.79 -4.06 3.40
C ARG A 75 4.35 -3.25 4.62
N ALA A 76 4.00 -1.98 4.43
CA ALA A 76 3.49 -1.13 5.49
C ALA A 76 2.16 -1.66 6.05
N ALA A 77 1.21 -2.05 5.20
CA ALA A 77 -0.07 -2.62 5.61
C ALA A 77 0.11 -3.89 6.45
N ARG A 78 0.99 -4.81 6.04
CA ARG A 78 1.28 -6.03 6.81
C ARG A 78 1.91 -5.74 8.17
N ARG A 79 2.85 -4.78 8.24
CA ARG A 79 3.44 -4.35 9.51
C ARG A 79 2.39 -3.74 10.43
N LEU A 80 1.54 -2.85 9.91
CA LEU A 80 0.48 -2.20 10.68
C LEU A 80 -0.55 -3.21 11.19
N LEU A 81 -0.93 -4.19 10.39
CA LEU A 81 -1.81 -5.28 10.83
C LEU A 81 -1.16 -6.13 11.93
N GLY A 82 0.13 -6.41 11.84
CA GLY A 82 0.86 -7.16 12.86
C GLY A 82 0.98 -6.43 14.19
N PHE A 83 1.22 -5.12 14.18
CA PHE A 83 1.31 -4.29 15.38
C PHE A 83 -0.04 -3.78 15.91
N GLY A 84 -1.10 -3.85 15.08
CA GLY A 84 -2.44 -3.36 15.41
C GLY A 84 -2.99 -3.86 16.75
N PRO A 85 -2.97 -5.17 17.02
CA PRO A 85 -3.46 -5.73 18.29
C PRO A 85 -2.73 -5.22 19.52
N VAL A 86 -1.41 -5.00 19.43
CA VAL A 86 -0.59 -4.48 20.54
C VAL A 86 -0.99 -3.04 20.85
N VAL A 87 -1.06 -2.18 19.84
CA VAL A 87 -1.46 -0.77 20.03
C VAL A 87 -2.90 -0.68 20.51
N GLY A 88 -3.81 -1.49 19.93
CA GLY A 88 -5.20 -1.55 20.36
C GLY A 88 -5.35 -2.01 21.81
N GLY A 89 -4.60 -3.02 22.24
CA GLY A 89 -4.55 -3.49 23.63
C GLY A 89 -4.05 -2.41 24.60
N CYS A 90 -3.02 -1.68 24.23
CA CYS A 90 -2.51 -0.54 25.02
C CYS A 90 -3.59 0.55 25.19
N TRP A 91 -4.33 0.88 24.13
CA TRP A 91 -5.41 1.86 24.22
C TRP A 91 -6.59 1.37 25.06
N VAL A 92 -6.99 0.10 24.94
CA VAL A 92 -8.04 -0.49 25.80
C VAL A 92 -7.61 -0.41 27.26
N ALA A 93 -6.37 -0.77 27.59
CA ALA A 93 -5.85 -0.69 28.95
C ALA A 93 -5.79 0.76 29.44
N ALA A 94 -5.33 1.72 28.60
CA ALA A 94 -5.29 3.13 28.94
C ALA A 94 -6.69 3.71 29.23
N LEU A 95 -7.67 3.41 28.39
CA LEU A 95 -9.06 3.86 28.57
C LEU A 95 -9.71 3.22 29.80
N ALA A 96 -9.44 1.95 30.08
CA ALA A 96 -9.95 1.26 31.25
C ALA A 96 -9.39 1.83 32.56
N THR A 97 -8.09 2.14 32.59
CA THR A 97 -7.42 2.68 33.80
C THR A 97 -7.71 4.17 34.02
N SER A 98 -7.85 4.97 32.97
CA SER A 98 -8.13 6.41 33.07
C SER A 98 -9.61 6.75 33.32
N ARG A 99 -10.51 5.78 33.27
CA ARG A 99 -11.99 5.99 33.26
C ARG A 99 -12.46 6.98 32.17
N ALA A 100 -11.62 7.30 31.22
CA ALA A 100 -11.88 8.21 30.09
C ALA A 100 -12.59 7.47 28.92
N TRP A 101 -13.48 6.53 29.25
CA TRP A 101 -14.21 5.79 28.22
C TRP A 101 -15.11 6.76 27.44
N PRO A 102 -15.07 6.79 26.08
CA PRO A 102 -15.86 7.74 25.30
C PRO A 102 -17.33 7.71 25.71
N GLY A 103 -17.88 8.90 26.07
CA GLY A 103 -19.08 9.04 26.90
C GLY A 103 -20.38 8.46 26.31
N SER A 104 -20.68 8.68 25.01
CA SER A 104 -21.94 8.27 24.41
C SER A 104 -21.85 6.96 23.61
N LEU A 105 -22.92 6.18 23.62
CA LEU A 105 -23.01 4.94 22.83
C LEU A 105 -22.75 5.19 21.32
N PRO A 106 -23.31 6.24 20.68
CA PRO A 106 -23.05 6.50 19.28
C PRO A 106 -21.56 6.78 18.98
N THR A 107 -20.84 7.46 19.89
CA THR A 107 -19.40 7.70 19.72
C THR A 107 -18.60 6.39 19.75
N ARG A 108 -18.96 5.46 20.63
CA ARG A 108 -18.29 4.14 20.71
C ARG A 108 -18.54 3.32 19.45
N VAL A 109 -19.77 3.31 18.95
CA VAL A 109 -20.15 2.64 17.72
C VAL A 109 -19.39 3.24 16.51
N ALA A 110 -19.34 4.57 16.41
CA ALA A 110 -18.61 5.25 15.34
C ALA A 110 -17.11 4.92 15.34
N LEU A 111 -16.46 4.94 16.51
CA LEU A 111 -15.06 4.55 16.65
C LEU A 111 -14.82 3.08 16.28
N GLY A 112 -15.71 2.18 16.69
CA GLY A 112 -15.66 0.76 16.35
C GLY A 112 -15.77 0.54 14.84
N LEU A 113 -16.74 1.19 14.18
CA LEU A 113 -16.92 1.11 12.73
C LEU A 113 -15.71 1.69 11.98
N ALA A 114 -15.18 2.82 12.42
CA ALA A 114 -13.98 3.42 11.84
C ALA A 114 -12.77 2.47 11.96
N LEU A 115 -12.58 1.84 13.11
CA LEU A 115 -11.51 0.87 13.33
C LEU A 115 -11.65 -0.35 12.40
N VAL A 116 -12.83 -0.95 12.32
CA VAL A 116 -13.13 -2.08 11.44
C VAL A 116 -12.89 -1.71 9.98
N SER A 117 -13.31 -0.51 9.56
CA SER A 117 -13.09 -0.02 8.20
C SER A 117 -11.58 0.14 7.88
N CYS A 118 -10.80 0.71 8.81
CA CYS A 118 -9.35 0.84 8.63
C CYS A 118 -8.65 -0.53 8.54
N ILE A 119 -9.04 -1.48 9.39
CA ILE A 119 -8.52 -2.86 9.35
C ILE A 119 -8.87 -3.52 8.01
N GLY A 120 -10.11 -3.36 7.54
CA GLY A 120 -10.57 -3.87 6.26
C GLY A 120 -9.77 -3.31 5.08
N LEU A 121 -9.52 -2.00 5.05
CA LEU A 121 -8.70 -1.35 4.02
C LEU A 121 -7.26 -1.86 4.03
N LEU A 122 -6.64 -2.03 5.20
CA LEU A 122 -5.30 -2.60 5.30
C LEU A 122 -5.26 -4.09 4.93
N ALA A 123 -6.30 -4.85 5.25
CA ALA A 123 -6.41 -6.24 4.83
C ALA A 123 -6.51 -6.35 3.30
N VAL A 124 -7.32 -5.50 2.65
CA VAL A 124 -7.37 -5.40 1.19
C VAL A 124 -5.99 -5.06 0.63
N ALA A 125 -5.30 -4.06 1.18
CA ALA A 125 -3.94 -3.69 0.76
C ALA A 125 -2.92 -4.83 0.91
N ALA A 126 -3.06 -5.66 1.96
CA ALA A 126 -2.16 -6.77 2.21
C ALA A 126 -2.42 -8.00 1.32
N LEU A 127 -3.67 -8.22 0.93
CA LEU A 127 -4.12 -9.44 0.24
C LEU A 127 -4.32 -9.23 -1.27
N ASP A 128 -4.78 -8.05 -1.71
CA ASP A 128 -5.06 -7.79 -3.12
C ASP A 128 -3.76 -7.81 -3.95
N ARG A 129 -3.86 -8.46 -5.11
CA ARG A 129 -2.75 -8.57 -6.09
C ARG A 129 -2.70 -7.38 -7.04
N ARG A 130 -3.75 -6.56 -7.10
CA ARG A 130 -3.83 -5.37 -7.95
C ARG A 130 -3.06 -4.23 -7.29
N TYR A 131 -1.98 -3.79 -7.92
CA TYR A 131 -1.11 -2.74 -7.36
C TYR A 131 -1.89 -1.48 -6.97
N ARG A 132 -2.74 -0.96 -7.87
CA ARG A 132 -3.51 0.27 -7.62
C ARG A 132 -4.46 0.13 -6.43
N VAL A 133 -5.21 -0.97 -6.36
CA VAL A 133 -6.14 -1.22 -5.24
C VAL A 133 -5.37 -1.35 -3.93
N ALA A 134 -4.30 -2.15 -3.91
CA ALA A 134 -3.45 -2.30 -2.72
C ALA A 134 -2.81 -0.98 -2.29
N PHE A 135 -2.42 -0.12 -3.23
CA PHE A 135 -1.83 1.17 -2.95
C PHE A 135 -2.83 2.13 -2.31
N TYR A 136 -3.98 2.39 -2.97
CA TYR A 136 -4.97 3.33 -2.47
C TYR A 136 -5.63 2.86 -1.16
N SER A 137 -5.95 1.57 -1.03
CA SER A 137 -6.49 1.01 0.21
C SER A 137 -5.46 1.06 1.34
N GLY A 138 -4.18 0.83 1.05
CA GLY A 138 -3.10 0.95 2.02
C GLY A 138 -2.93 2.38 2.52
N VAL A 139 -2.89 3.37 1.63
CA VAL A 139 -2.81 4.80 2.00
C VAL A 139 -4.04 5.22 2.80
N ALA A 140 -5.25 4.89 2.33
CA ALA A 140 -6.49 5.23 3.04
C ALA A 140 -6.54 4.59 4.43
N GLY A 141 -6.14 3.33 4.57
CA GLY A 141 -6.04 2.64 5.86
C GLY A 141 -5.03 3.30 6.80
N CYS A 142 -3.85 3.69 6.31
CA CYS A 142 -2.84 4.41 7.11
C CYS A 142 -3.35 5.77 7.58
N VAL A 143 -3.95 6.57 6.71
CA VAL A 143 -4.53 7.88 7.06
C VAL A 143 -5.66 7.71 8.09
N GLY A 144 -6.53 6.74 7.90
CA GLY A 144 -7.62 6.44 8.83
C GLY A 144 -7.09 6.07 10.22
N PHE A 145 -6.07 5.20 10.30
CA PHE A 145 -5.45 4.86 11.59
C PHE A 145 -4.76 6.05 12.25
N ALA A 146 -4.05 6.88 11.47
CA ALA A 146 -3.42 8.08 12.01
C ALA A 146 -4.46 9.06 12.58
N ALA A 147 -5.59 9.24 11.90
CA ALA A 147 -6.68 10.08 12.38
C ALA A 147 -7.33 9.51 13.65
N LEU A 148 -7.55 8.19 13.73
CA LEU A 148 -8.06 7.53 14.94
C LEU A 148 -7.11 7.70 16.11
N ASP A 149 -5.80 7.47 15.92
CA ASP A 149 -4.80 7.65 16.97
C ASP A 149 -4.71 9.10 17.45
N ALA A 150 -4.72 10.06 16.52
CA ALA A 150 -4.73 11.47 16.87
C ALA A 150 -5.98 11.85 17.69
N SER A 151 -7.15 11.35 17.30
CA SER A 151 -8.40 11.57 18.03
C SER A 151 -8.37 10.98 19.43
N LEU A 152 -7.80 9.80 19.62
CA LEU A 152 -7.64 9.16 20.93
C LEU A 152 -6.64 9.93 21.81
N ILE A 153 -5.52 10.37 21.24
CA ILE A 153 -4.52 11.18 21.96
C ILE A 153 -5.15 12.47 22.47
N VAL A 154 -5.82 13.21 21.58
CA VAL A 154 -6.50 14.47 21.94
C VAL A 154 -7.58 14.22 22.97
N GLY A 155 -8.42 13.19 22.80
CA GLY A 155 -9.47 12.84 23.75
C GLY A 155 -8.94 12.55 25.16
N VAL A 156 -7.85 11.78 25.25
CA VAL A 156 -7.23 11.47 26.56
C VAL A 156 -6.56 12.68 27.17
N LEU A 157 -5.87 13.51 26.41
CA LEU A 157 -5.25 14.74 26.91
C LEU A 157 -6.28 15.74 27.45
N VAL A 158 -7.44 15.86 26.79
CA VAL A 158 -8.50 16.78 27.22
C VAL A 158 -9.23 16.27 28.47
N VAL A 159 -9.49 14.95 28.56
CA VAL A 159 -10.34 14.39 29.63
C VAL A 159 -9.56 13.96 30.87
N ALA A 160 -8.42 13.34 30.70
CA ALA A 160 -7.73 12.65 31.80
C ALA A 160 -6.37 13.25 32.17
N GLY A 161 -5.83 14.14 31.37
CA GLY A 161 -4.41 14.54 31.49
C GLY A 161 -3.47 13.34 31.30
N VAL A 162 -2.16 13.57 31.37
CA VAL A 162 -1.16 12.48 31.28
C VAL A 162 -0.99 11.85 32.66
N ALA A 163 -1.97 11.06 33.10
CA ALA A 163 -2.01 10.58 34.47
C ALA A 163 -1.42 9.18 34.69
N SER A 164 -1.15 8.38 33.62
CA SER A 164 -0.63 7.02 33.79
C SER A 164 0.47 6.67 32.80
N TRP A 165 1.42 5.82 33.24
CA TRP A 165 2.47 5.29 32.38
C TRP A 165 1.89 4.46 31.19
N VAL A 166 0.71 3.87 31.36
CA VAL A 166 0.00 3.12 30.29
C VAL A 166 -0.46 4.07 29.18
N THR A 167 -0.97 5.26 29.53
CA THR A 167 -1.33 6.30 28.55
C THR A 167 -0.10 6.82 27.81
N ALA A 168 1.02 7.02 28.52
CA ALA A 168 2.27 7.44 27.89
C ALA A 168 2.77 6.41 26.88
N LEU A 169 2.72 5.12 27.22
CA LEU A 169 3.06 4.03 26.30
C LEU A 169 2.13 3.98 25.08
N ALA A 170 0.82 4.07 25.29
CA ALA A 170 -0.15 4.09 24.19
C ALA A 170 0.12 5.25 23.22
N MET A 171 0.38 6.45 23.75
CA MET A 171 0.75 7.62 22.94
C MET A 171 2.07 7.43 22.20
N ALA A 172 3.10 6.85 22.83
CA ALA A 172 4.37 6.58 22.19
C ALA A 172 4.22 5.59 21.01
N PHE A 173 3.48 4.50 21.21
CA PHE A 173 3.22 3.52 20.12
C PHE A 173 2.37 4.13 18.99
N SER A 174 1.36 4.94 19.31
CA SER A 174 0.56 5.64 18.31
C SER A 174 1.39 6.65 17.51
N SER A 175 2.25 7.41 18.17
CA SER A 175 3.16 8.36 17.52
C SER A 175 4.14 7.66 16.58
N ALA A 176 4.71 6.52 17.01
CA ALA A 176 5.56 5.68 16.15
C ALA A 176 4.78 5.15 14.94
N ARG A 177 3.53 4.73 15.12
CA ARG A 177 2.67 4.27 14.03
C ARG A 177 2.34 5.40 13.03
N ILE A 178 2.01 6.59 13.52
CA ILE A 178 1.77 7.77 12.67
C ILE A 178 3.03 8.10 11.84
N ALA A 179 4.21 8.07 12.46
CA ALA A 179 5.46 8.32 11.76
C ALA A 179 5.75 7.26 10.67
N LEU A 180 5.44 5.99 10.92
CA LEU A 180 5.56 4.93 9.92
C LEU A 180 4.58 5.13 8.76
N CYS A 181 3.34 5.52 9.04
CA CYS A 181 2.34 5.83 8.01
C CYS A 181 2.76 7.03 7.17
N ALA A 182 3.26 8.10 7.79
CA ALA A 182 3.76 9.28 7.09
C ALA A 182 4.93 8.96 6.16
N ARG A 183 5.91 8.18 6.64
CA ARG A 183 7.03 7.72 5.81
C ARG A 183 6.57 6.87 4.63
N ALA A 184 5.59 5.99 4.83
CA ALA A 184 5.03 5.18 3.75
C ALA A 184 4.30 6.04 2.71
N ALA A 185 3.58 7.09 3.15
CA ALA A 185 2.89 8.02 2.26
C ALA A 185 3.88 8.87 1.43
N VAL A 186 4.96 9.38 2.05
CA VAL A 186 6.00 10.16 1.36
C VAL A 186 6.74 9.28 0.34
N ALA A 187 7.14 8.06 0.72
CA ALA A 187 7.77 7.13 -0.21
C ALA A 187 6.85 6.76 -1.38
N ALA A 188 5.54 6.79 -1.18
CA ALA A 188 4.55 6.57 -2.21
C ALA A 188 4.46 7.73 -3.21
N GLN A 189 4.58 8.98 -2.75
CA GLN A 189 4.56 10.19 -3.60
C GLN A 189 5.81 10.35 -4.47
N GLN A 190 6.95 9.81 -4.03
CA GLN A 190 8.21 9.88 -4.80
C GLN A 190 8.24 8.90 -5.98
N ASN A 191 7.31 7.94 -6.03
CA ASN A 191 7.20 6.91 -7.07
C ASN A 191 5.99 7.12 -8.01
N THR A 192 5.33 8.29 -7.96
CA THR A 192 4.28 8.74 -8.87
C THR A 192 4.76 9.87 -9.75
#